data_02584633b1c53ac705364476a7773a8d
#
_entry.id   02584633b1c53ac705364476a7773a8d
#
_cell.length_a   1.000
_cell.length_b   1.000
_cell.length_c   1.000
_cell.angle_alpha   90.00
_cell.angle_beta   90.00
_cell.angle_gamma   90.00
#
_symmetry.space_group_name_H-M   'P 1'
#
loop_
_entity.id
_entity.type
_entity.pdbx_description
1 polymer ?
#
loop_
_entity_poly.entity_id
_entity_poly.type
_entity_poly.pdbx_seq_one_letter_code
_entity_poly.pdbx_strand_id
1 'polypeptide(L)'
;MTEKKLFDQFKGKKVFLTGNTGFKGSWLSIWLHELGADVYGYALQPKNELDNFIVSGLEHKINQTYGDVTDINLLQSTIDSINPDYIFHLAAQALVIDSYNDPISTYHTNVMGTVNLLQAARNSTNLKTIVAITSDKCYENKEQVWGYRENDELGGSDPYSSSKACAEIAIQSLRKSFYKDSPVSVISTRAGNVIGGGDWSDNRLIPDIFKNKRADEVLEIRSPYATRPWEHVLEPLSGYMQLALIGENNKKYEGGWNFGPSTYKHYNVLEVVQEIEKSTVLKHKILNQENKLHEANLLKLDITKAANELNWIPQLSFEETIRYTVEGYLVQDDKNIYNHRVKQIKDYTDLAAANKTTWAL
;
A
#
# COMPACT_ATOMS: atom_id res chain seq x y z
N MET A 1 16.21 -17.37 -26.37
CA MET A 1 16.48 -16.66 -25.12
C MET A 1 15.11 -16.35 -24.54
N THR A 2 14.77 -16.92 -23.39
CA THR A 2 13.54 -16.52 -22.67
C THR A 2 13.69 -15.04 -22.30
N GLU A 3 12.77 -14.20 -22.77
CA GLU A 3 12.72 -12.81 -22.36
C GLU A 3 12.67 -12.76 -20.83
N LYS A 4 13.58 -11.97 -20.21
CA LYS A 4 13.59 -11.80 -18.77
C LYS A 4 12.35 -10.99 -18.37
N LYS A 5 11.56 -11.53 -17.44
CA LYS A 5 10.44 -10.80 -16.86
C LYS A 5 10.92 -9.49 -16.21
N LEU A 6 10.10 -8.44 -16.27
CA LEU A 6 10.50 -7.13 -15.76
C LEU A 6 10.97 -7.23 -14.29
N PHE A 7 10.23 -7.95 -13.44
CA PHE A 7 10.53 -8.08 -12.01
C PHE A 7 11.75 -8.92 -11.69
N ASP A 8 12.28 -9.73 -12.62
CA ASP A 8 13.56 -10.43 -12.45
C ASP A 8 14.73 -9.46 -12.24
N GLN A 9 14.54 -8.17 -12.60
CA GLN A 9 15.56 -7.15 -12.40
C GLN A 9 15.79 -6.78 -10.92
N PHE A 10 14.88 -7.16 -10.01
CA PHE A 10 15.11 -7.01 -8.57
C PHE A 10 16.12 -8.01 -8.01
N LYS A 11 16.43 -9.09 -8.72
CA LYS A 11 17.37 -10.12 -8.25
C LYS A 11 18.74 -9.53 -7.93
N GLY A 12 19.18 -9.70 -6.68
CA GLY A 12 20.46 -9.18 -6.17
C GLY A 12 20.51 -7.66 -6.00
N LYS A 13 19.35 -6.97 -6.05
CA LYS A 13 19.24 -5.54 -5.79
C LYS A 13 18.98 -5.28 -4.32
N LYS A 14 19.61 -4.27 -3.76
CA LYS A 14 19.36 -3.78 -2.42
C LYS A 14 18.10 -2.92 -2.44
N VAL A 15 17.05 -3.38 -1.78
CA VAL A 15 15.76 -2.68 -1.71
C VAL A 15 15.49 -2.29 -0.27
N PHE A 16 15.40 -0.99 -0.02
CA PHE A 16 15.10 -0.43 1.30
C PHE A 16 13.61 -0.11 1.42
N LEU A 17 12.96 -0.66 2.44
CA LEU A 17 11.53 -0.47 2.70
C LEU A 17 11.31 0.18 4.05
N THR A 18 10.70 1.34 4.10
CA THR A 18 10.18 1.85 5.37
C THR A 18 8.75 1.34 5.60
N GLY A 19 8.39 1.03 6.85
CA GLY A 19 7.07 0.53 7.19
C GLY A 19 6.81 -0.92 6.75
N ASN A 20 7.86 -1.70 6.59
CA ASN A 20 7.81 -3.10 6.17
C ASN A 20 7.17 -4.05 7.19
N THR A 21 7.04 -3.65 8.46
CA THR A 21 6.31 -4.42 9.48
C THR A 21 4.79 -4.29 9.34
N GLY A 22 4.31 -3.25 8.64
CA GLY A 22 2.88 -3.04 8.36
C GLY A 22 2.34 -3.95 7.26
N PHE A 23 1.02 -3.92 7.07
CA PHE A 23 0.29 -4.78 6.13
C PHE A 23 0.87 -4.76 4.70
N LYS A 24 0.83 -3.62 4.01
CA LYS A 24 1.36 -3.52 2.64
C LYS A 24 2.86 -3.81 2.57
N GLY A 25 3.62 -3.30 3.54
CA GLY A 25 5.07 -3.44 3.57
C GLY A 25 5.51 -4.88 3.75
N SER A 26 4.82 -5.68 4.56
CA SER A 26 5.12 -7.10 4.72
C SER A 26 4.86 -7.90 3.45
N TRP A 27 3.75 -7.64 2.74
CA TRP A 27 3.48 -8.26 1.44
C TRP A 27 4.54 -7.92 0.38
N LEU A 28 4.92 -6.64 0.32
CA LEU A 28 5.99 -6.21 -0.59
C LEU A 28 7.34 -6.85 -0.24
N SER A 29 7.64 -6.99 1.05
CA SER A 29 8.85 -7.67 1.53
C SER A 29 8.87 -9.14 1.09
N ILE A 30 7.75 -9.87 1.22
CA ILE A 30 7.64 -11.25 0.75
C ILE A 30 7.90 -11.32 -0.76
N TRP A 31 7.23 -10.48 -1.53
CA TRP A 31 7.35 -10.52 -3.00
C TRP A 31 8.77 -10.21 -3.48
N LEU A 32 9.39 -9.17 -2.95
CA LEU A 32 10.77 -8.81 -3.29
C LEU A 32 11.77 -9.88 -2.85
N HIS A 33 11.58 -10.48 -1.68
CA HIS A 33 12.43 -11.58 -1.20
C HIS A 33 12.34 -12.81 -2.15
N GLU A 34 11.13 -13.18 -2.59
CA GLU A 34 10.93 -14.28 -3.55
C GLU A 34 11.52 -13.99 -4.95
N LEU A 35 11.63 -12.72 -5.32
CA LEU A 35 12.33 -12.30 -6.53
C LEU A 35 13.86 -12.29 -6.38
N GLY A 36 14.37 -12.59 -5.19
CA GLY A 36 15.80 -12.65 -4.89
C GLY A 36 16.44 -11.28 -4.68
N ALA A 37 15.67 -10.28 -4.27
CA ALA A 37 16.21 -9.00 -3.82
C ALA A 37 16.81 -9.10 -2.42
N ASP A 38 17.84 -8.29 -2.13
CA ASP A 38 18.37 -8.07 -0.78
C ASP A 38 17.47 -7.02 -0.10
N VAL A 39 16.51 -7.49 0.70
CA VAL A 39 15.50 -6.64 1.33
C VAL A 39 15.99 -6.11 2.67
N TYR A 40 15.91 -4.79 2.85
CA TYR A 40 16.26 -4.07 4.08
C TYR A 40 15.03 -3.32 4.59
N GLY A 41 14.46 -3.79 5.70
CA GLY A 41 13.32 -3.18 6.35
C GLY A 41 13.74 -2.15 7.40
N TYR A 42 13.00 -1.04 7.47
CA TYR A 42 13.12 -0.01 8.51
C TYR A 42 11.73 0.39 8.99
N ALA A 43 11.36 0.03 10.20
CA ALA A 43 10.03 0.28 10.74
C ALA A 43 9.99 0.23 12.26
N LEU A 44 8.89 0.68 12.84
CA LEU A 44 8.56 0.41 14.24
C LEU A 44 8.35 -1.10 14.46
N GLN A 45 8.46 -1.53 15.71
CA GLN A 45 8.07 -2.89 16.11
C GLN A 45 6.62 -3.18 15.69
N PRO A 46 6.31 -4.41 15.24
CA PRO A 46 4.93 -4.83 15.02
C PRO A 46 4.10 -4.68 16.29
N LYS A 47 2.84 -4.29 16.16
CA LYS A 47 1.94 -4.04 17.30
C LYS A 47 1.12 -5.26 17.69
N ASN A 48 0.91 -6.19 16.75
CA ASN A 48 0.02 -7.34 16.92
C ASN A 48 0.74 -8.63 16.49
N GLU A 49 0.69 -9.67 17.32
CA GLU A 49 1.29 -10.98 17.01
C GLU A 49 0.69 -11.65 15.76
N LEU A 50 -0.52 -11.23 15.35
CA LEU A 50 -1.18 -11.71 14.15
C LEU A 50 -0.73 -10.94 12.88
N ASP A 51 0.02 -9.86 13.01
CA ASP A 51 0.48 -9.08 11.86
C ASP A 51 1.25 -9.94 10.87
N ASN A 52 1.01 -9.72 9.59
CA ASN A 52 1.59 -10.53 8.51
C ASN A 52 3.12 -10.64 8.59
N PHE A 53 3.80 -9.59 9.06
CA PHE A 53 5.24 -9.60 9.29
C PHE A 53 5.66 -10.70 10.29
N ILE A 54 4.96 -10.80 11.42
CA ILE A 54 5.25 -11.76 12.49
C ILE A 54 4.93 -13.18 12.03
N VAL A 55 3.68 -13.42 11.60
CA VAL A 55 3.21 -14.78 11.28
C VAL A 55 3.89 -15.38 10.05
N SER A 56 4.43 -14.53 9.16
CA SER A 56 5.23 -14.98 8.02
C SER A 56 6.71 -15.22 8.36
N GLY A 57 7.14 -14.91 9.57
CA GLY A 57 8.55 -15.04 9.99
C GLY A 57 9.51 -14.17 9.17
N LEU A 58 9.06 -13.01 8.70
CA LEU A 58 9.86 -12.11 7.85
C LEU A 58 11.11 -11.59 8.53
N GLU A 59 11.08 -11.41 9.86
CA GLU A 59 12.25 -10.97 10.63
C GLU A 59 13.48 -11.84 10.39
N HIS A 60 13.29 -13.14 10.10
CA HIS A 60 14.35 -14.09 9.84
C HIS A 60 14.71 -14.24 8.35
N LYS A 61 14.02 -13.55 7.47
CA LYS A 61 14.15 -13.67 6.00
C LYS A 61 14.75 -12.42 5.35
N ILE A 62 14.61 -11.27 6.01
CA ILE A 62 15.09 -9.98 5.50
C ILE A 62 16.02 -9.31 6.52
N ASN A 63 16.74 -8.28 6.09
CA ASN A 63 17.55 -7.47 7.00
C ASN A 63 16.66 -6.42 7.69
N GLN A 64 16.38 -6.60 8.99
CA GLN A 64 15.48 -5.74 9.73
C GLN A 64 16.22 -4.75 10.63
N THR A 65 15.86 -3.47 10.52
CA THR A 65 16.22 -2.40 11.46
C THR A 65 14.96 -1.82 12.06
N TYR A 66 14.88 -1.77 13.38
CA TYR A 66 13.77 -1.09 14.06
C TYR A 66 14.11 0.37 14.30
N GLY A 67 13.27 1.26 13.79
CA GLY A 67 13.46 2.72 13.88
C GLY A 67 12.23 3.50 13.46
N ASP A 68 12.18 4.76 13.86
CA ASP A 68 11.13 5.69 13.49
C ASP A 68 11.63 6.59 12.34
N VAL A 69 10.82 6.80 11.31
CA VAL A 69 11.14 7.70 10.18
C VAL A 69 11.24 9.17 10.61
N THR A 70 10.81 9.49 11.81
CA THR A 70 10.97 10.82 12.41
C THR A 70 12.37 11.03 13.01
N ASP A 71 13.12 9.95 13.27
CA ASP A 71 14.54 10.01 13.65
C ASP A 71 15.42 10.10 12.40
N ILE A 72 15.69 11.33 11.97
CA ILE A 72 16.52 11.58 10.77
C ILE A 72 17.93 11.02 10.88
N ASN A 73 18.51 10.99 12.08
CA ASN A 73 19.91 10.56 12.26
C ASN A 73 20.04 9.05 12.08
N LEU A 74 19.14 8.27 12.71
CA LEU A 74 19.12 6.82 12.55
C LEU A 74 18.74 6.44 11.11
N LEU A 75 17.75 7.11 10.52
CA LEU A 75 17.33 6.86 9.14
C LEU A 75 18.47 7.14 8.15
N GLN A 76 19.17 8.28 8.29
CA GLN A 76 20.31 8.66 7.44
C GLN A 76 21.43 7.63 7.56
N SER A 77 21.89 7.32 8.77
CA SER A 77 22.97 6.37 8.98
C SER A 77 22.64 4.97 8.45
N THR A 78 21.38 4.56 8.55
CA THR A 78 20.90 3.28 8.02
C THR A 78 20.96 3.27 6.48
N ILE A 79 20.42 4.31 5.83
CA ILE A 79 20.45 4.43 4.35
C ILE A 79 21.89 4.48 3.84
N ASP A 80 22.76 5.26 4.50
CA ASP A 80 24.18 5.38 4.11
C ASP A 80 24.91 4.04 4.20
N SER A 81 24.66 3.25 5.25
CA SER A 81 25.30 1.95 5.44
C SER A 81 24.83 0.92 4.40
N ILE A 82 23.56 0.97 3.98
CA ILE A 82 22.98 0.04 3.00
C ILE A 82 23.35 0.47 1.58
N ASN A 83 23.26 1.76 1.28
CA ASN A 83 23.37 2.37 -0.06
C ASN A 83 22.48 1.63 -1.08
N PRO A 84 21.13 1.70 -0.94
CA PRO A 84 20.18 0.89 -1.68
C PRO A 84 20.08 1.28 -3.16
N ASP A 85 19.65 0.32 -4.00
CA ASP A 85 19.28 0.55 -5.41
C ASP A 85 17.88 1.20 -5.52
N TYR A 86 16.94 0.76 -4.67
CA TYR A 86 15.54 1.23 -4.67
C TYR A 86 15.06 1.48 -3.24
N ILE A 87 14.18 2.48 -3.11
CA ILE A 87 13.51 2.79 -1.84
C ILE A 87 11.99 2.77 -2.06
N PHE A 88 11.28 2.02 -1.20
CA PHE A 88 9.82 2.10 -1.06
C PHE A 88 9.49 2.68 0.31
N HIS A 89 8.81 3.83 0.31
CA HIS A 89 8.43 4.52 1.54
C HIS A 89 6.97 4.27 1.87
N LEU A 90 6.72 3.27 2.75
CA LEU A 90 5.37 2.91 3.19
C LEU A 90 5.08 3.32 4.64
N ALA A 91 6.12 3.75 5.40
CA ALA A 91 5.94 4.17 6.78
C ALA A 91 4.97 5.35 6.87
N ALA A 92 3.90 5.17 7.65
CA ALA A 92 2.90 6.19 7.90
C ALA A 92 2.07 5.84 9.13
N GLN A 93 1.52 6.85 9.81
CA GLN A 93 0.32 6.69 10.62
C GLN A 93 -0.85 6.58 9.61
N ALA A 94 -1.54 5.43 9.55
CA ALA A 94 -2.45 5.07 8.46
C ALA A 94 -3.94 5.07 8.85
N LEU A 95 -4.28 5.34 10.11
CA LEU A 95 -5.63 5.24 10.66
C LEU A 95 -6.27 6.61 10.84
N VAL A 96 -7.43 6.83 10.23
CA VAL A 96 -8.16 8.10 10.32
C VAL A 96 -8.55 8.42 11.77
N ILE A 97 -9.04 7.42 12.52
CA ILE A 97 -9.48 7.63 13.90
C ILE A 97 -8.30 8.05 14.79
N ASP A 98 -7.15 7.41 14.65
CA ASP A 98 -5.94 7.74 15.40
C ASP A 98 -5.48 9.18 15.09
N SER A 99 -5.69 9.66 13.86
CA SER A 99 -5.34 11.02 13.48
C SER A 99 -6.17 12.10 14.19
N TYR A 100 -7.41 11.78 14.57
CA TYR A 100 -8.22 12.68 15.42
C TYR A 100 -7.73 12.67 16.87
N ASN A 101 -7.25 11.50 17.35
CA ASN A 101 -6.73 11.39 18.72
C ASN A 101 -5.35 12.07 18.88
N ASP A 102 -4.48 11.95 17.87
CA ASP A 102 -3.14 12.55 17.86
C ASP A 102 -2.78 13.11 16.48
N PRO A 103 -3.27 14.31 16.15
CA PRO A 103 -2.96 14.95 14.88
C PRO A 103 -1.48 15.34 14.76
N ILE A 104 -0.81 15.70 15.87
CA ILE A 104 0.58 16.12 15.85
C ILE A 104 1.48 14.98 15.39
N SER A 105 1.39 13.81 16.01
CA SER A 105 2.14 12.63 15.60
C SER A 105 1.78 12.20 14.17
N THR A 106 0.52 12.36 13.76
CA THR A 106 0.08 12.05 12.38
C THR A 106 0.82 12.90 11.36
N TYR A 107 0.86 14.23 11.53
CA TYR A 107 1.62 15.11 10.64
C TYR A 107 3.13 14.87 10.75
N HIS A 108 3.65 14.66 11.94
CA HIS A 108 5.07 14.43 12.15
C HIS A 108 5.52 13.16 11.43
N THR A 109 4.79 12.06 11.55
CA THR A 109 5.11 10.81 10.86
C THR A 109 4.90 10.94 9.34
N ASN A 110 3.72 11.40 8.90
CA ASN A 110 3.35 11.34 7.50
C ASN A 110 4.05 12.41 6.64
N VAL A 111 4.24 13.61 7.18
CA VAL A 111 4.88 14.70 6.44
C VAL A 111 6.37 14.74 6.73
N MET A 112 6.75 14.88 8.01
CA MET A 112 8.17 15.01 8.35
C MET A 112 8.93 13.72 8.13
N GLY A 113 8.32 12.54 8.40
CA GLY A 113 8.94 11.25 8.05
C GLY A 113 9.23 11.12 6.56
N THR A 114 8.32 11.60 5.69
CA THR A 114 8.53 11.65 4.24
C THR A 114 9.64 12.63 3.85
N VAL A 115 9.67 13.83 4.45
CA VAL A 115 10.73 14.81 4.26
C VAL A 115 12.09 14.25 4.70
N ASN A 116 12.14 13.62 5.85
CA ASN A 116 13.35 12.99 6.41
C ASN A 116 13.89 11.91 5.48
N LEU A 117 13.02 11.03 4.96
CA LEU A 117 13.45 9.99 4.02
C LEU A 117 14.06 10.60 2.76
N LEU A 118 13.35 11.55 2.15
CA LEU A 118 13.86 12.19 0.94
C LEU A 118 15.15 12.97 1.19
N GLN A 119 15.30 13.58 2.36
CA GLN A 119 16.56 14.25 2.74
C GLN A 119 17.68 13.24 2.96
N ALA A 120 17.42 12.14 3.68
CA ALA A 120 18.39 11.10 3.98
C ALA A 120 18.90 10.38 2.72
N ALA A 121 18.02 10.19 1.73
CA ALA A 121 18.34 9.49 0.49
C ALA A 121 19.15 10.31 -0.54
N ARG A 122 19.32 11.64 -0.34
CA ARG A 122 19.93 12.53 -1.35
C ARG A 122 21.35 12.16 -1.77
N ASN A 123 22.12 11.61 -0.85
CA ASN A 123 23.53 11.32 -1.10
C ASN A 123 23.80 9.85 -1.45
N SER A 124 22.75 9.03 -1.58
CA SER A 124 22.90 7.62 -1.95
C SER A 124 23.40 7.48 -3.39
N THR A 125 24.54 6.84 -3.57
CA THR A 125 25.22 6.77 -4.86
C THR A 125 24.68 5.69 -5.81
N ASN A 126 24.08 4.63 -5.24
CA ASN A 126 23.52 3.52 -6.02
C ASN A 126 22.03 3.70 -6.30
N LEU A 127 21.38 4.65 -5.62
CA LEU A 127 19.94 4.83 -5.66
C LEU A 127 19.45 5.25 -7.06
N LYS A 128 18.41 4.58 -7.53
CA LYS A 128 17.81 4.77 -8.85
C LYS A 128 16.42 5.37 -8.76
N THR A 129 15.58 4.82 -7.88
CA THR A 129 14.20 5.26 -7.74
C THR A 129 13.75 5.23 -6.29
N ILE A 130 13.01 6.27 -5.90
CA ILE A 130 12.24 6.33 -4.66
C ILE A 130 10.76 6.29 -5.04
N VAL A 131 10.03 5.29 -4.52
CA VAL A 131 8.57 5.21 -4.62
C VAL A 131 7.98 5.53 -3.25
N ALA A 132 7.32 6.68 -3.14
CA ALA A 132 6.68 7.12 -1.91
C ALA A 132 5.17 6.82 -1.96
N ILE A 133 4.69 6.02 -1.00
CA ILE A 133 3.31 5.57 -0.97
C ILE A 133 2.47 6.54 -0.11
N THR A 134 1.51 7.18 -0.76
CA THR A 134 0.56 8.08 -0.09
C THR A 134 -0.82 7.45 0.05
N SER A 135 -1.88 8.04 -0.48
CA SER A 135 -3.25 7.53 -0.36
C SER A 135 -4.16 8.25 -1.35
N ASP A 136 -5.28 7.62 -1.72
CA ASP A 136 -6.42 8.25 -2.39
C ASP A 136 -7.02 9.41 -1.58
N LYS A 137 -6.85 9.37 -0.26
CA LYS A 137 -7.33 10.43 0.66
C LYS A 137 -6.52 11.72 0.61
N CYS A 138 -5.46 11.80 -0.22
CA CYS A 138 -4.74 13.04 -0.46
C CYS A 138 -5.49 14.06 -1.34
N TYR A 139 -6.58 13.65 -1.98
CA TYR A 139 -7.40 14.53 -2.80
C TYR A 139 -8.43 15.31 -1.96
N GLU A 140 -8.70 16.56 -2.38
CA GLU A 140 -9.85 17.31 -1.87
C GLU A 140 -11.14 16.60 -2.31
N ASN A 141 -11.78 15.90 -1.38
CA ASN A 141 -12.93 15.07 -1.71
C ASN A 141 -14.22 15.90 -1.88
N LYS A 142 -14.63 16.10 -3.12
CA LYS A 142 -15.86 16.78 -3.53
C LYS A 142 -17.00 15.80 -3.82
N GLU A 143 -16.85 14.52 -3.45
CA GLU A 143 -17.82 13.44 -3.71
C GLU A 143 -18.32 13.37 -5.17
N GLN A 144 -17.40 13.65 -6.12
CA GLN A 144 -17.72 13.65 -7.54
C GLN A 144 -17.94 12.23 -8.08
N VAL A 145 -18.76 12.11 -9.13
CA VAL A 145 -19.16 10.80 -9.70
C VAL A 145 -18.03 10.10 -10.48
N TRP A 146 -17.05 10.85 -10.98
CA TRP A 146 -15.84 10.32 -11.64
C TRP A 146 -14.69 10.17 -10.66
N GLY A 147 -13.70 9.37 -11.04
CA GLY A 147 -12.49 9.16 -10.24
C GLY A 147 -11.57 10.39 -10.23
N TYR A 148 -10.85 10.58 -9.11
CA TYR A 148 -9.81 11.61 -8.99
C TYR A 148 -8.61 11.25 -9.85
N ARG A 149 -8.07 12.25 -10.57
CA ARG A 149 -6.88 12.16 -11.40
C ARG A 149 -5.67 12.73 -10.68
N GLU A 150 -4.49 12.38 -11.13
CA GLU A 150 -3.24 12.75 -10.48
C GLU A 150 -2.98 14.27 -10.42
N ASN A 151 -3.64 15.04 -11.29
CA ASN A 151 -3.59 16.51 -11.34
C ASN A 151 -4.78 17.20 -10.66
N ASP A 152 -5.70 16.47 -10.05
CA ASP A 152 -6.78 17.05 -9.27
C ASP A 152 -6.26 17.65 -7.96
N GLU A 153 -7.08 18.53 -7.36
CA GLU A 153 -6.75 19.29 -6.16
C GLU A 153 -6.43 18.37 -4.98
N LEU A 154 -5.31 18.67 -4.31
CA LEU A 154 -4.91 18.00 -3.08
C LEU A 154 -5.54 18.71 -1.88
N GLY A 155 -6.02 17.94 -0.91
CA GLY A 155 -6.67 18.46 0.30
C GLY A 155 -6.99 17.36 1.29
N GLY A 156 -7.93 17.64 2.19
CA GLY A 156 -8.42 16.63 3.14
C GLY A 156 -9.07 17.27 4.35
N SER A 157 -10.25 16.78 4.70
CA SER A 157 -11.07 17.32 5.80
C SER A 157 -10.71 16.75 7.18
N ASP A 158 -9.89 15.72 7.25
CA ASP A 158 -9.41 15.13 8.49
C ASP A 158 -7.87 15.17 8.56
N PRO A 159 -7.26 15.06 9.76
CA PRO A 159 -5.80 15.17 9.90
C PRO A 159 -5.01 14.13 9.12
N TYR A 160 -5.52 12.90 8.97
CA TYR A 160 -4.88 11.87 8.14
C TYR A 160 -4.87 12.25 6.67
N SER A 161 -6.02 12.58 6.11
CA SER A 161 -6.20 12.97 4.71
C SER A 161 -5.34 14.19 4.37
N SER A 162 -5.43 15.23 5.21
CA SER A 162 -4.61 16.44 5.07
C SER A 162 -3.11 16.15 5.19
N SER A 163 -2.67 15.27 6.09
CA SER A 163 -1.25 14.88 6.19
C SER A 163 -0.74 14.18 4.94
N LYS A 164 -1.59 13.37 4.27
CA LYS A 164 -1.23 12.72 3.00
C LYS A 164 -1.15 13.71 1.83
N ALA A 165 -2.04 14.71 1.80
CA ALA A 165 -1.95 15.82 0.86
C ALA A 165 -0.67 16.64 1.06
N CYS A 166 -0.34 16.99 2.30
CA CYS A 166 0.91 17.68 2.65
C CYS A 166 2.15 16.86 2.27
N ALA A 167 2.13 15.54 2.46
CA ALA A 167 3.22 14.66 2.02
C ALA A 167 3.40 14.71 0.49
N GLU A 168 2.33 14.67 -0.30
CA GLU A 168 2.39 14.83 -1.77
C GLU A 168 3.01 16.18 -2.18
N ILE A 169 2.61 17.27 -1.53
CA ILE A 169 3.16 18.61 -1.77
C ILE A 169 4.66 18.64 -1.41
N ALA A 170 5.04 18.04 -0.27
CA ALA A 170 6.44 17.95 0.14
C ALA A 170 7.28 17.12 -0.85
N ILE A 171 6.77 15.95 -1.28
CA ILE A 171 7.42 15.11 -2.31
C ILE A 171 7.64 15.92 -3.60
N GLN A 172 6.61 16.62 -4.08
CA GLN A 172 6.70 17.43 -5.29
C GLN A 172 7.75 18.55 -5.15
N SER A 173 7.76 19.24 -4.02
CA SER A 173 8.72 20.33 -3.73
C SER A 173 10.15 19.80 -3.69
N LEU A 174 10.42 18.76 -2.91
CA LEU A 174 11.76 18.19 -2.76
C LEU A 174 12.26 17.59 -4.08
N ARG A 175 11.40 16.90 -4.84
CA ARG A 175 11.74 16.40 -6.19
C ARG A 175 12.22 17.52 -7.10
N LYS A 176 11.46 18.61 -7.19
CA LYS A 176 11.81 19.75 -8.06
C LYS A 176 13.05 20.52 -7.60
N SER A 177 13.27 20.59 -6.29
CA SER A 177 14.36 21.39 -5.71
C SER A 177 15.68 20.64 -5.61
N PHE A 178 15.65 19.34 -5.32
CA PHE A 178 16.85 18.59 -4.95
C PHE A 178 17.13 17.37 -5.85
N TYR A 179 16.12 16.84 -6.53
CA TYR A 179 16.25 15.66 -7.38
C TYR A 179 16.14 15.98 -8.87
N LYS A 180 15.91 17.24 -9.26
CA LYS A 180 15.74 17.64 -10.67
C LYS A 180 16.92 17.19 -11.54
N ASP A 181 18.13 17.45 -11.08
CA ASP A 181 19.37 17.16 -11.80
C ASP A 181 20.07 15.89 -11.28
N SER A 182 19.43 15.16 -10.35
CA SER A 182 19.87 13.87 -9.85
C SER A 182 19.49 12.75 -10.81
N PRO A 183 20.26 11.65 -10.93
CA PRO A 183 19.81 10.46 -11.66
C PRO A 183 18.64 9.74 -10.98
N VAL A 184 18.39 10.01 -9.70
CA VAL A 184 17.34 9.36 -8.91
C VAL A 184 15.96 9.90 -9.31
N SER A 185 15.03 9.00 -9.66
CA SER A 185 13.63 9.35 -9.89
C SER A 185 12.82 9.29 -8.58
N VAL A 186 11.98 10.31 -8.35
CA VAL A 186 11.09 10.38 -7.19
C VAL A 186 9.64 10.32 -7.65
N ILE A 187 8.94 9.27 -7.25
CA ILE A 187 7.58 8.92 -7.69
C ILE A 187 6.69 8.82 -6.46
N SER A 188 5.49 9.37 -6.50
CA SER A 188 4.48 9.11 -5.48
C SER A 188 3.36 8.22 -6.03
N THR A 189 2.78 7.38 -5.16
CA THR A 189 1.72 6.46 -5.55
C THR A 189 0.54 6.56 -4.59
N ARG A 190 -0.66 6.55 -5.15
CA ARG A 190 -1.92 6.70 -4.45
C ARG A 190 -2.77 5.46 -4.69
N ALA A 191 -3.25 4.85 -3.64
CA ALA A 191 -4.11 3.68 -3.70
C ALA A 191 -5.25 3.83 -2.69
N GLY A 192 -6.37 3.19 -2.99
CA GLY A 192 -7.60 3.26 -2.18
C GLY A 192 -7.64 2.24 -1.04
N ASN A 193 -8.80 1.63 -0.86
CA ASN A 193 -9.05 0.64 0.17
C ASN A 193 -8.42 -0.70 -0.20
N VAL A 194 -7.16 -0.84 0.14
CA VAL A 194 -6.37 -2.05 -0.10
C VAL A 194 -6.67 -3.09 0.97
N ILE A 195 -7.06 -4.29 0.54
CA ILE A 195 -7.43 -5.41 1.40
C ILE A 195 -6.61 -6.67 1.09
N GLY A 196 -6.55 -7.61 2.03
CA GLY A 196 -5.82 -8.86 1.89
C GLY A 196 -5.55 -9.50 3.24
N GLY A 197 -5.15 -10.75 3.26
CA GLY A 197 -4.83 -11.44 4.51
C GLY A 197 -3.67 -10.82 5.27
N GLY A 198 -3.75 -10.82 6.61
CA GLY A 198 -2.69 -10.32 7.48
C GLY A 198 -2.73 -8.82 7.81
N ASP A 199 -3.80 -8.10 7.44
CA ASP A 199 -4.13 -6.80 8.03
C ASP A 199 -4.97 -7.03 9.29
N TRP A 200 -4.47 -6.61 10.44
CA TRP A 200 -5.17 -6.71 11.72
C TRP A 200 -5.38 -5.34 12.37
N SER A 201 -5.30 -4.27 11.57
CA SER A 201 -5.53 -2.90 12.03
C SER A 201 -6.95 -2.73 12.58
N ASP A 202 -7.10 -1.90 13.60
CA ASP A 202 -8.39 -1.59 14.19
C ASP A 202 -9.21 -0.63 13.30
N ASN A 203 -10.52 -0.67 13.47
CA ASN A 203 -11.46 0.22 12.80
C ASN A 203 -11.44 0.14 11.26
N ARG A 204 -11.09 -1.02 10.72
CA ARG A 204 -11.20 -1.35 9.30
C ARG A 204 -12.16 -2.51 9.08
N LEU A 205 -13.00 -2.41 8.06
CA LEU A 205 -14.07 -3.39 7.80
C LEU A 205 -13.54 -4.84 7.77
N ILE A 206 -12.55 -5.13 6.94
CA ILE A 206 -12.08 -6.52 6.74
C ILE A 206 -11.41 -7.08 8.00
N PRO A 207 -10.44 -6.41 8.63
CA PRO A 207 -9.92 -6.83 9.93
C PRO A 207 -11.01 -7.04 10.98
N ASP A 208 -11.96 -6.11 11.11
CA ASP A 208 -13.04 -6.19 12.09
C ASP A 208 -13.96 -7.41 11.84
N ILE A 209 -14.26 -7.74 10.57
CA ILE A 209 -14.98 -8.96 10.20
C ILE A 209 -14.29 -10.21 10.77
N PHE A 210 -12.98 -10.35 10.52
CA PHE A 210 -12.25 -11.56 10.93
C PHE A 210 -11.91 -11.59 12.43
N LYS A 211 -11.74 -10.42 13.08
CA LYS A 211 -11.64 -10.33 14.56
C LYS A 211 -12.93 -10.81 15.22
N ASN A 212 -14.09 -10.27 14.80
CA ASN A 212 -15.39 -10.69 15.33
C ASN A 212 -15.67 -12.18 15.05
N LYS A 213 -15.33 -12.66 13.84
CA LYS A 213 -15.46 -14.09 13.52
C LYS A 213 -14.62 -14.97 14.45
N ARG A 214 -13.36 -14.60 14.75
CA ARG A 214 -12.49 -15.36 15.69
C ARG A 214 -13.03 -15.33 17.12
N ALA A 215 -13.63 -14.23 17.56
CA ALA A 215 -14.23 -14.06 18.87
C ALA A 215 -15.65 -14.66 18.97
N ASP A 216 -16.22 -15.14 17.87
CA ASP A 216 -17.63 -15.57 17.74
C ASP A 216 -18.64 -14.45 18.08
N GLU A 217 -18.25 -13.21 17.79
CA GLU A 217 -19.01 -11.98 18.05
C GLU A 217 -19.80 -11.51 16.82
N VAL A 218 -20.73 -10.56 17.03
CA VAL A 218 -21.56 -9.98 15.98
C VAL A 218 -20.89 -8.72 15.44
N LEU A 219 -20.55 -8.71 14.16
CA LEU A 219 -20.04 -7.53 13.46
C LEU A 219 -21.10 -6.42 13.40
N GLU A 220 -20.73 -5.21 13.79
CA GLU A 220 -21.57 -4.02 13.68
C GLU A 220 -21.22 -3.20 12.42
N ILE A 221 -22.12 -3.18 11.44
CA ILE A 221 -21.93 -2.43 10.20
C ILE A 221 -22.53 -1.03 10.36
N ARG A 222 -21.64 0.00 10.38
CA ARG A 222 -22.02 1.40 10.62
C ARG A 222 -22.46 2.14 9.37
N SER A 223 -21.85 1.86 8.21
CA SER A 223 -22.07 2.57 6.94
C SER A 223 -22.25 1.59 5.79
N PRO A 224 -23.37 0.82 5.74
CA PRO A 224 -23.54 -0.30 4.81
C PRO A 224 -23.51 0.11 3.33
N TYR A 225 -23.93 1.33 3.01
CA TYR A 225 -24.05 1.83 1.64
C TYR A 225 -22.86 2.69 1.18
N ALA A 226 -21.86 2.92 2.05
CA ALA A 226 -20.65 3.64 1.67
C ALA A 226 -19.85 2.83 0.64
N THR A 227 -19.51 3.43 -0.50
CA THR A 227 -18.72 2.79 -1.55
C THR A 227 -17.23 3.08 -1.37
N ARG A 228 -16.38 2.11 -1.67
CA ARG A 228 -14.93 2.24 -1.59
C ARG A 228 -14.26 1.56 -2.78
N PRO A 229 -13.08 2.03 -3.20
CA PRO A 229 -12.30 1.39 -4.26
C PRO A 229 -11.55 0.17 -3.72
N TRP A 230 -12.30 -0.92 -3.50
CA TRP A 230 -11.75 -2.17 -2.97
C TRP A 230 -10.78 -2.81 -3.96
N GLU A 231 -9.55 -3.05 -3.54
CA GLU A 231 -8.55 -3.75 -4.33
C GLU A 231 -7.68 -4.67 -3.47
N HIS A 232 -7.24 -5.79 -4.02
CA HIS A 232 -6.31 -6.67 -3.31
C HIS A 232 -4.92 -6.05 -3.23
N VAL A 233 -4.19 -6.35 -2.14
CA VAL A 233 -2.87 -5.76 -1.87
C VAL A 233 -1.86 -5.99 -3.00
N LEU A 234 -1.94 -7.09 -3.72
CA LEU A 234 -1.06 -7.40 -4.85
C LEU A 234 -1.22 -6.44 -6.03
N GLU A 235 -2.42 -5.86 -6.21
CA GLU A 235 -2.68 -4.92 -7.29
C GLU A 235 -1.78 -3.68 -7.21
N PRO A 236 -1.89 -2.82 -6.18
CA PRO A 236 -1.07 -1.63 -6.13
C PRO A 236 0.42 -1.96 -5.96
N LEU A 237 0.77 -3.08 -5.29
CA LEU A 237 2.17 -3.49 -5.15
C LEU A 237 2.82 -3.80 -6.50
N SER A 238 2.11 -4.43 -7.44
CA SER A 238 2.61 -4.67 -8.80
C SER A 238 2.94 -3.35 -9.50
N GLY A 239 2.06 -2.35 -9.37
CA GLY A 239 2.28 -1.02 -9.94
C GLY A 239 3.46 -0.28 -9.30
N TYR A 240 3.63 -0.38 -7.98
CA TYR A 240 4.76 0.23 -7.27
C TYR A 240 6.10 -0.36 -7.73
N MET A 241 6.15 -1.69 -7.85
CA MET A 241 7.36 -2.40 -8.33
C MET A 241 7.66 -2.08 -9.78
N GLN A 242 6.64 -2.01 -10.64
CA GLN A 242 6.79 -1.62 -12.03
C GLN A 242 7.38 -0.19 -12.13
N LEU A 243 6.81 0.78 -11.39
CA LEU A 243 7.30 2.15 -11.36
C LEU A 243 8.75 2.26 -10.87
N ALA A 244 9.14 1.46 -9.86
CA ALA A 244 10.51 1.46 -9.36
C ALA A 244 11.52 1.13 -10.46
N LEU A 245 11.22 0.13 -11.30
CA LEU A 245 12.12 -0.34 -12.36
C LEU A 245 12.10 0.56 -13.59
N ILE A 246 10.91 0.93 -14.08
CA ILE A 246 10.82 1.76 -15.31
C ILE A 246 11.18 3.22 -15.06
N GLY A 247 11.06 3.68 -13.81
CA GLY A 247 11.51 5.01 -13.37
C GLY A 247 13.02 5.15 -13.32
N GLU A 248 13.78 4.03 -13.34
CA GLU A 248 15.24 4.08 -13.38
C GLU A 248 15.73 4.86 -14.59
N ASN A 249 16.44 5.97 -14.34
CA ASN A 249 16.97 6.87 -15.38
C ASN A 249 15.90 7.43 -16.34
N ASN A 250 14.63 7.43 -15.95
CA ASN A 250 13.55 7.93 -16.79
C ASN A 250 12.60 8.87 -16.06
N LYS A 251 12.92 10.15 -16.07
CA LYS A 251 12.16 11.23 -15.43
C LYS A 251 10.72 11.38 -15.94
N LYS A 252 10.37 10.77 -17.06
CA LYS A 252 9.00 10.77 -17.60
C LYS A 252 8.00 10.20 -16.58
N TYR A 253 8.44 9.23 -15.77
CA TYR A 253 7.57 8.55 -14.80
C TYR A 253 7.52 9.24 -13.43
N GLU A 254 8.21 10.36 -13.23
CA GLU A 254 8.09 11.15 -12.02
C GLU A 254 6.69 11.75 -11.84
N GLY A 255 6.29 11.92 -10.58
CA GLY A 255 5.00 12.50 -10.21
C GLY A 255 4.10 11.51 -9.51
N GLY A 256 2.81 11.88 -9.42
CA GLY A 256 1.79 11.05 -8.81
C GLY A 256 1.25 10.00 -9.77
N TRP A 257 0.90 8.82 -9.22
CA TRP A 257 0.29 7.71 -9.94
C TRP A 257 -0.82 7.08 -9.11
N ASN A 258 -1.99 6.94 -9.72
CA ASN A 258 -3.14 6.29 -9.12
C ASN A 258 -3.17 4.80 -9.46
N PHE A 259 -3.40 3.97 -8.44
CA PHE A 259 -3.67 2.54 -8.57
C PHE A 259 -4.99 2.23 -7.87
N GLY A 260 -5.85 1.47 -8.50
CA GLY A 260 -7.17 1.14 -7.98
C GLY A 260 -7.92 0.15 -8.86
N PRO A 261 -9.09 -0.29 -8.43
CA PRO A 261 -9.91 -1.21 -9.21
C PRO A 261 -10.47 -0.51 -10.46
N SER A 262 -10.98 -1.31 -11.39
CA SER A 262 -11.71 -0.77 -12.56
C SER A 262 -12.83 0.17 -12.13
N THR A 263 -12.95 1.31 -12.82
CA THR A 263 -13.88 2.40 -12.47
C THR A 263 -15.35 2.13 -12.82
N TYR A 264 -15.66 1.04 -13.53
CA TYR A 264 -17.02 0.81 -14.06
C TYR A 264 -18.05 0.39 -13.01
N LYS A 265 -17.65 -0.32 -11.98
CA LYS A 265 -18.53 -0.75 -10.89
C LYS A 265 -17.86 -0.54 -9.54
N HIS A 266 -18.61 0.00 -8.60
CA HIS A 266 -18.16 0.20 -7.23
C HIS A 266 -19.06 -0.58 -6.29
N TYR A 267 -18.43 -1.19 -5.30
CA TYR A 267 -19.10 -2.05 -4.33
C TYR A 267 -19.15 -1.33 -2.98
N ASN A 268 -20.33 -1.37 -2.38
CA ASN A 268 -20.53 -0.83 -1.04
C ASN A 268 -20.13 -1.84 0.05
N VAL A 269 -20.08 -1.39 1.28
CA VAL A 269 -19.70 -2.22 2.45
C VAL A 269 -20.58 -3.47 2.56
N LEU A 270 -21.88 -3.35 2.33
CA LEU A 270 -22.80 -4.49 2.44
C LEU A 270 -22.56 -5.54 1.35
N GLU A 271 -22.28 -5.12 0.12
CA GLU A 271 -21.90 -6.03 -0.98
C GLU A 271 -20.61 -6.79 -0.67
N VAL A 272 -19.63 -6.14 -0.03
CA VAL A 272 -18.40 -6.81 0.44
C VAL A 272 -18.71 -7.88 1.49
N VAL A 273 -19.54 -7.55 2.48
CA VAL A 273 -19.94 -8.52 3.53
C VAL A 273 -20.67 -9.71 2.91
N GLN A 274 -21.62 -9.47 2.02
CA GLN A 274 -22.37 -10.52 1.32
C GLN A 274 -21.47 -11.41 0.45
N GLU A 275 -20.44 -10.84 -0.19
CA GLU A 275 -19.49 -11.62 -0.97
C GLU A 275 -18.62 -12.52 -0.08
N ILE A 276 -18.17 -12.01 1.09
CA ILE A 276 -17.44 -12.78 2.09
C ILE A 276 -18.30 -13.94 2.63
N GLU A 277 -19.60 -13.72 2.85
CA GLU A 277 -20.53 -14.73 3.35
C GLU A 277 -20.70 -15.94 2.41
N LYS A 278 -20.39 -15.80 1.12
CA LYS A 278 -20.35 -16.96 0.20
C LYS A 278 -19.24 -17.97 0.56
N SER A 279 -18.18 -17.52 1.23
CA SER A 279 -17.02 -18.34 1.57
C SER A 279 -16.93 -18.69 3.06
N THR A 280 -17.63 -17.96 3.94
CA THR A 280 -17.58 -18.20 5.40
C THR A 280 -18.80 -17.64 6.10
N VAL A 281 -19.21 -18.28 7.20
CA VAL A 281 -20.34 -17.81 8.00
C VAL A 281 -19.93 -16.58 8.82
N LEU A 282 -20.71 -15.50 8.72
CA LEU A 282 -20.57 -14.29 9.51
C LEU A 282 -21.83 -14.01 10.32
N LYS A 283 -21.63 -13.45 11.52
CA LYS A 283 -22.72 -12.87 12.32
C LYS A 283 -22.61 -11.36 12.20
N HIS A 284 -23.59 -10.69 11.58
CA HIS A 284 -23.56 -9.24 11.47
C HIS A 284 -24.92 -8.60 11.74
N LYS A 285 -24.89 -7.33 12.10
CA LYS A 285 -26.08 -6.46 12.19
C LYS A 285 -25.78 -5.07 11.63
N ILE A 286 -26.75 -4.47 11.00
CA ILE A 286 -26.67 -3.10 10.50
C ILE A 286 -27.10 -2.15 11.62
N LEU A 287 -26.25 -1.17 11.94
CA LEU A 287 -26.59 -0.14 12.91
C LEU A 287 -27.31 1.03 12.23
N ASN A 288 -28.49 1.37 12.74
CA ASN A 288 -29.14 2.63 12.39
C ASN A 288 -28.51 3.76 13.22
N GLN A 289 -27.50 4.44 12.67
CA GLN A 289 -26.84 5.56 13.37
C GLN A 289 -27.34 6.90 12.83
N GLU A 290 -27.86 7.74 13.73
CA GLU A 290 -28.22 9.14 13.43
C GLU A 290 -27.03 10.12 13.49
N ASN A 291 -25.94 9.79 14.19
CA ASN A 291 -24.75 10.64 14.37
C ASN A 291 -23.51 10.00 13.73
N LYS A 292 -23.11 10.45 12.54
CA LYS A 292 -21.91 10.00 11.84
C LYS A 292 -20.78 11.01 12.02
N LEU A 293 -19.57 10.54 12.42
CA LEU A 293 -18.34 11.21 12.01
C LEU A 293 -18.33 11.28 10.49
N HIS A 294 -17.93 12.41 9.92
CA HIS A 294 -17.96 12.64 8.47
C HIS A 294 -17.10 11.60 7.76
N GLU A 295 -17.74 10.54 7.28
CA GLU A 295 -17.11 9.54 6.42
C GLU A 295 -17.60 9.77 5.00
N ALA A 296 -16.67 10.01 4.07
CA ALA A 296 -17.00 10.24 2.66
C ALA A 296 -17.84 9.10 2.11
N ASN A 297 -18.96 9.41 1.44
CA ASN A 297 -19.79 8.40 0.82
C ASN A 297 -19.20 7.89 -0.49
N LEU A 298 -18.46 8.74 -1.21
CA LEU A 298 -17.90 8.44 -2.52
C LEU A 298 -16.44 8.91 -2.61
N LEU A 299 -15.54 7.96 -2.84
CA LEU A 299 -14.15 8.22 -3.16
C LEU A 299 -13.69 7.20 -4.21
N LYS A 300 -13.16 7.69 -5.32
CA LYS A 300 -12.74 6.87 -6.47
C LYS A 300 -11.44 7.41 -7.04
N LEU A 301 -10.62 6.53 -7.61
CA LEU A 301 -9.45 6.89 -8.38
C LEU A 301 -9.66 6.66 -9.87
N ASP A 302 -9.23 7.61 -10.70
CA ASP A 302 -9.06 7.40 -12.13
C ASP A 302 -7.67 6.80 -12.36
N ILE A 303 -7.62 5.61 -12.98
CA ILE A 303 -6.38 4.87 -13.27
C ILE A 303 -5.98 4.98 -14.74
N THR A 304 -6.59 5.88 -15.50
CA THR A 304 -6.36 6.02 -16.95
C THR A 304 -4.89 6.27 -17.27
N LYS A 305 -4.19 7.03 -16.43
CA LYS A 305 -2.75 7.28 -16.59
C LYS A 305 -1.94 5.98 -16.46
N ALA A 306 -2.19 5.19 -15.41
CA ALA A 306 -1.50 3.91 -15.20
C ALA A 306 -1.80 2.92 -16.36
N ALA A 307 -3.05 2.86 -16.81
CA ALA A 307 -3.45 2.00 -17.92
C ALA A 307 -2.73 2.37 -19.24
N ASN A 308 -2.65 3.66 -19.58
CA ASN A 308 -2.11 4.08 -20.88
C ASN A 308 -0.59 4.25 -20.89
N GLU A 309 0.02 4.70 -19.80
CA GLU A 309 1.45 4.99 -19.79
C GLU A 309 2.30 3.86 -19.21
N LEU A 310 1.73 3.00 -18.33
CA LEU A 310 2.41 1.84 -17.75
C LEU A 310 1.93 0.52 -18.35
N ASN A 311 0.84 0.53 -19.10
CA ASN A 311 0.08 -0.68 -19.46
C ASN A 311 -0.27 -1.51 -18.20
N TRP A 312 -0.55 -0.80 -17.07
CA TRP A 312 -0.96 -1.40 -15.83
C TRP A 312 -2.49 -1.33 -15.69
N ILE A 313 -3.10 -2.47 -15.50
CA ILE A 313 -4.53 -2.61 -15.20
C ILE A 313 -4.68 -3.60 -14.04
N PRO A 314 -5.70 -3.45 -13.18
CA PRO A 314 -6.00 -4.44 -12.15
C PRO A 314 -6.34 -5.79 -12.79
N GLN A 315 -5.87 -6.87 -12.18
CA GLN A 315 -5.99 -8.23 -12.70
C GLN A 315 -7.17 -8.98 -12.09
N LEU A 316 -7.49 -8.70 -10.83
CA LEU A 316 -8.52 -9.41 -10.08
C LEU A 316 -9.89 -8.73 -10.25
N SER A 317 -10.93 -9.53 -10.51
CA SER A 317 -12.32 -9.10 -10.35
C SER A 317 -12.61 -8.80 -8.87
N PHE A 318 -13.77 -8.21 -8.59
CA PHE A 318 -14.20 -7.99 -7.21
C PHE A 318 -14.33 -9.31 -6.44
N GLU A 319 -14.91 -10.30 -7.04
CA GLU A 319 -15.10 -11.65 -6.47
C GLU A 319 -13.77 -12.31 -6.17
N GLU A 320 -12.79 -12.20 -7.08
CA GLU A 320 -11.44 -12.71 -6.86
C GLU A 320 -10.69 -11.93 -5.78
N THR A 321 -10.83 -10.62 -5.73
CA THR A 321 -10.29 -9.75 -4.67
C THR A 321 -10.78 -10.20 -3.30
N ILE A 322 -12.09 -10.46 -3.16
CA ILE A 322 -12.67 -10.94 -1.91
C ILE A 322 -12.19 -12.37 -1.61
N ARG A 323 -12.18 -13.26 -2.60
CA ARG A 323 -11.71 -14.64 -2.43
C ARG A 323 -10.26 -14.69 -1.94
N TYR A 324 -9.34 -13.99 -2.58
CA TYR A 324 -7.93 -13.91 -2.15
C TYR A 324 -7.81 -13.36 -0.74
N THR A 325 -8.61 -12.35 -0.40
CA THR A 325 -8.64 -11.77 0.93
C THR A 325 -9.10 -12.79 1.97
N VAL A 326 -10.25 -13.45 1.75
CA VAL A 326 -10.82 -14.44 2.67
C VAL A 326 -9.86 -15.62 2.87
N GLU A 327 -9.33 -16.19 1.77
CA GLU A 327 -8.33 -17.26 1.83
C GLU A 327 -7.13 -16.85 2.70
N GLY A 328 -6.66 -15.62 2.52
CA GLY A 328 -5.55 -15.07 3.29
C GLY A 328 -5.78 -14.95 4.79
N TYR A 329 -7.03 -14.75 5.23
CA TYR A 329 -7.40 -14.75 6.65
C TYR A 329 -7.67 -16.15 7.21
N LEU A 330 -8.26 -17.05 6.42
CA LEU A 330 -8.59 -18.41 6.88
C LEU A 330 -7.35 -19.26 7.18
N VAL A 331 -6.21 -18.94 6.56
CA VAL A 331 -4.92 -19.61 6.82
C VAL A 331 -4.12 -18.98 7.97
N GLN A 332 -4.67 -18.04 8.71
CA GLN A 332 -3.95 -17.24 9.72
C GLN A 332 -3.28 -18.09 10.82
N ASP A 333 -3.83 -19.25 11.13
CA ASP A 333 -3.30 -20.16 12.15
C ASP A 333 -2.41 -21.26 11.54
N ASP A 334 -2.14 -21.23 10.23
CA ASP A 334 -1.29 -22.19 9.56
C ASP A 334 0.19 -21.86 9.81
N LYS A 335 0.97 -22.86 10.19
CA LYS A 335 2.44 -22.72 10.36
C LYS A 335 3.17 -22.37 9.05
N ASN A 336 2.53 -22.59 7.91
CA ASN A 336 3.07 -22.33 6.58
C ASN A 336 2.54 -21.03 5.93
N ILE A 337 2.10 -20.06 6.73
CA ILE A 337 1.45 -18.85 6.22
C ILE A 337 2.31 -18.11 5.19
N TYR A 338 3.63 -18.10 5.37
CA TYR A 338 4.55 -17.54 4.37
C TYR A 338 4.36 -18.19 3.00
N ASN A 339 4.31 -19.52 2.93
CA ASN A 339 4.12 -20.24 1.67
C ASN A 339 2.74 -19.99 1.06
N HIS A 340 1.70 -19.76 1.87
CA HIS A 340 0.40 -19.33 1.37
C HIS A 340 0.46 -17.94 0.72
N ARG A 341 1.21 -16.98 1.31
CA ARG A 341 1.43 -15.66 0.71
C ARG A 341 2.19 -15.78 -0.62
N VAL A 342 3.26 -16.59 -0.64
CA VAL A 342 4.03 -16.87 -1.86
C VAL A 342 3.16 -17.50 -2.94
N LYS A 343 2.30 -18.44 -2.57
CA LYS A 343 1.35 -19.03 -3.51
C LYS A 343 0.40 -18.00 -4.10
N GLN A 344 -0.20 -17.13 -3.28
CA GLN A 344 -1.08 -16.07 -3.78
C GLN A 344 -0.34 -15.09 -4.72
N ILE A 345 0.91 -14.72 -4.40
CA ILE A 345 1.76 -13.90 -5.27
C ILE A 345 1.99 -14.61 -6.60
N LYS A 346 2.30 -15.90 -6.57
CA LYS A 346 2.52 -16.69 -7.79
C LYS A 346 1.25 -16.79 -8.63
N ASP A 347 0.12 -17.17 -8.02
CA ASP A 347 -1.17 -17.30 -8.71
C ASP A 347 -1.56 -15.96 -9.37
N TYR A 348 -1.35 -14.84 -8.70
CA TYR A 348 -1.57 -13.48 -9.22
C TYR A 348 -0.64 -13.16 -10.39
N THR A 349 0.66 -13.49 -10.27
CA THR A 349 1.65 -13.28 -11.34
C THR A 349 1.34 -14.12 -12.56
N ASP A 350 0.93 -15.38 -12.37
CA ASP A 350 0.54 -16.28 -13.47
C ASP A 350 -0.73 -15.77 -14.19
N LEU A 351 -1.70 -15.22 -13.44
CA LEU A 351 -2.88 -14.56 -14.01
C LEU A 351 -2.49 -13.34 -14.84
N ALA A 352 -1.62 -12.47 -14.30
CA ALA A 352 -1.14 -11.29 -15.00
C ALA A 352 -0.37 -11.65 -16.29
N ALA A 353 0.42 -12.73 -16.27
CA ALA A 353 1.11 -13.23 -17.46
C ALA A 353 0.12 -13.78 -18.51
N ALA A 354 -0.91 -14.51 -18.08
CA ALA A 354 -1.97 -14.98 -18.97
C ALA A 354 -2.72 -13.81 -19.64
N ASN A 355 -2.91 -12.71 -18.93
CA ASN A 355 -3.50 -11.46 -19.42
C ASN A 355 -2.51 -10.59 -20.21
N LYS A 356 -1.28 -11.07 -20.43
CA LYS A 356 -0.21 -10.36 -21.17
C LYS A 356 0.15 -9.01 -20.59
N THR A 357 0.12 -8.90 -19.27
CA THR A 357 0.52 -7.68 -18.58
C THR A 357 2.04 -7.50 -18.67
N THR A 358 2.50 -6.31 -19.05
CA THR A 358 3.92 -6.02 -19.39
C THR A 358 4.90 -6.42 -18.29
N TRP A 359 4.55 -6.23 -17.02
CA TRP A 359 5.45 -6.54 -15.91
C TRP A 359 5.57 -8.03 -15.60
N ALA A 360 4.61 -8.85 -16.07
CA ALA A 360 4.56 -10.29 -15.79
C ALA A 360 5.11 -11.17 -16.94
N LEU A 361 5.38 -10.56 -18.11
CA LEU A 361 5.91 -11.24 -19.29
C LEU A 361 7.43 -11.45 -19.22
#